data_b3149cd18431c5f3a963a1303b8ca4b8
#
_entry.id   b3149cd18431c5f3a963a1303b8ca4b8
#
_cell.length_a   1.000
_cell.length_b   1.000
_cell.length_c   1.000
_cell.angle_alpha   90.00
_cell.angle_beta   90.00
_cell.angle_gamma   90.00
#
_symmetry.space_group_name_H-M   'P 1'
#
loop_
_entity.id
_entity.type
_entity.pdbx_description
1 polymer ?
#
loop_
_entity_poly.entity_id
_entity_poly.type
_entity_poly.pdbx_seq_one_letter_code
_entity_poly.pdbx_strand_id
1 'polypeptide(L)'
;MTRFWMRQDLVIPHLVDYLIDECGVQPEHLTIVVANGTHIGGDEQELRTLVTDGVYNRVRVKNHDCEAKDLAYLGTTPHETPVWIDRTAAEADLVVCLGAATHHVMAGFGGGRKSILPGISGRETIFHNHAFSLDAAQLRSNPAIGNGVLAGNPLHEDMCEAASLVNNLFMVNLVMNADMKLSYIFSGHYLTSWERACTAVDD
;
A
#
# COMPACT_ATOMS: atom_id res chain seq x y z
N MET A 1 2.14 -3.40 4.29
CA MET A 1 2.35 -4.25 3.09
C MET A 1 1.01 -4.75 2.57
N THR A 2 0.93 -5.12 1.28
CA THR A 2 -0.34 -5.62 0.70
C THR A 2 -0.80 -6.92 1.37
N ARG A 3 -2.13 -7.07 1.53
CA ARG A 3 -2.77 -8.28 2.05
C ARG A 3 -2.63 -9.48 1.11
N PHE A 4 -2.72 -9.23 -0.19
CA PHE A 4 -2.67 -10.31 -1.18
C PHE A 4 -1.25 -10.86 -1.31
N TRP A 5 -1.13 -12.19 -1.36
CA TRP A 5 0.15 -12.84 -1.53
C TRP A 5 0.69 -12.58 -2.94
N MET A 6 1.77 -11.83 -2.99
CA MET A 6 2.48 -11.44 -4.22
C MET A 6 3.97 -11.66 -4.05
N ARG A 7 4.33 -12.79 -3.46
CA ARG A 7 5.71 -13.21 -3.17
C ARG A 7 6.50 -12.25 -2.27
N GLN A 8 5.80 -11.48 -1.44
CA GLN A 8 6.45 -10.66 -0.41
C GLN A 8 7.24 -11.51 0.60
N ASP A 9 6.91 -12.78 0.73
CA ASP A 9 7.66 -13.80 1.47
C ASP A 9 9.13 -13.89 1.04
N LEU A 10 9.45 -13.57 -0.21
CA LEU A 10 10.82 -13.53 -0.74
C LEU A 10 11.61 -12.27 -0.34
N VAL A 11 10.93 -11.19 0.04
CA VAL A 11 11.58 -9.88 0.25
C VAL A 11 11.55 -9.46 1.72
N ILE A 12 10.45 -9.73 2.42
CA ILE A 12 10.28 -9.30 3.82
C ILE A 12 11.41 -9.78 4.73
N PRO A 13 11.84 -11.06 4.71
CA PRO A 13 12.93 -11.51 5.58
C PRO A 13 14.20 -10.70 5.36
N HIS A 14 14.61 -10.49 4.11
CA HIS A 14 15.80 -9.70 3.78
C HIS A 14 15.68 -8.24 4.18
N LEU A 15 14.48 -7.65 4.02
CA LEU A 15 14.24 -6.27 4.44
C LEU A 15 14.32 -6.13 5.97
N VAL A 16 13.74 -7.05 6.70
CA VAL A 16 13.78 -7.06 8.17
C VAL A 16 15.20 -7.30 8.67
N ASP A 17 15.94 -8.25 8.07
CA ASP A 17 17.35 -8.50 8.42
C ASP A 17 18.20 -7.26 8.16
N TYR A 18 18.05 -6.62 7.00
CA TYR A 18 18.77 -5.37 6.68
C TYR A 18 18.49 -4.24 7.69
N LEU A 19 17.23 -4.05 8.06
CA LEU A 19 16.87 -3.02 9.04
C LEU A 19 17.44 -3.31 10.43
N ILE A 20 17.46 -4.56 10.85
CA ILE A 20 17.97 -4.96 12.16
C ILE A 20 19.51 -5.01 12.17
N ASP A 21 20.11 -5.74 11.23
CA ASP A 21 21.52 -6.11 11.29
C ASP A 21 22.42 -4.99 10.73
N GLU A 22 21.97 -4.28 9.67
CA GLU A 22 22.77 -3.24 9.02
C GLU A 22 22.38 -1.81 9.47
N CYS A 23 21.09 -1.56 9.70
CA CYS A 23 20.62 -0.24 10.15
C CYS A 23 20.54 -0.12 11.68
N GLY A 24 20.66 -1.22 12.44
CA GLY A 24 20.65 -1.22 13.91
C GLY A 24 19.27 -0.96 14.53
N VAL A 25 18.20 -1.15 13.76
CA VAL A 25 16.82 -0.98 14.28
C VAL A 25 16.49 -2.12 15.23
N GLN A 26 16.02 -1.79 16.44
CA GLN A 26 15.62 -2.82 17.39
C GLN A 26 14.32 -3.49 16.94
N PRO A 27 14.20 -4.84 17.06
CA PRO A 27 13.02 -5.58 16.61
C PRO A 27 11.69 -5.04 17.17
N GLU A 28 11.68 -4.61 18.42
CA GLU A 28 10.52 -4.01 19.09
C GLU A 28 10.07 -2.67 18.49
N HIS A 29 10.92 -2.00 17.74
CA HIS A 29 10.59 -0.77 17.00
C HIS A 29 10.13 -1.04 15.57
N LEU A 30 10.13 -2.30 15.13
CA LEU A 30 9.59 -2.70 13.83
C LEU A 30 8.16 -3.23 13.96
N THR A 31 7.25 -2.65 13.21
CA THR A 31 5.87 -3.15 13.10
C THR A 31 5.50 -3.33 11.64
N ILE A 32 5.05 -4.52 11.28
CA ILE A 32 4.46 -4.80 9.97
C ILE A 32 2.96 -4.62 10.08
N VAL A 33 2.41 -3.67 9.33
CA VAL A 33 0.97 -3.45 9.19
C VAL A 33 0.51 -4.05 7.86
N VAL A 34 -0.37 -5.04 7.91
CA VAL A 34 -0.98 -5.63 6.71
C VAL A 34 -2.07 -4.70 6.21
N ALA A 35 -1.91 -4.20 4.99
CA ALA A 35 -2.75 -3.20 4.36
C ALA A 35 -4.04 -3.82 3.82
N ASN A 36 -5.02 -4.00 4.68
CA ASN A 36 -6.29 -4.69 4.37
C ASN A 36 -7.31 -3.78 3.65
N GLY A 37 -7.19 -2.45 3.78
CA GLY A 37 -8.25 -1.53 3.37
C GLY A 37 -9.57 -1.88 4.08
N THR A 38 -10.64 -2.08 3.32
CA THR A 38 -11.95 -2.51 3.84
C THR A 38 -12.12 -4.04 3.92
N HIS A 39 -11.09 -4.81 3.55
CA HIS A 39 -11.17 -6.28 3.65
C HIS A 39 -10.98 -6.74 5.10
N ILE A 40 -11.56 -7.89 5.40
CA ILE A 40 -11.35 -8.58 6.68
C ILE A 40 -9.88 -8.96 6.81
N GLY A 41 -9.29 -8.71 7.97
CA GLY A 41 -7.91 -9.08 8.26
C GLY A 41 -7.71 -10.61 8.24
N GLY A 42 -6.48 -11.01 7.97
CA GLY A 42 -6.07 -12.42 8.02
C GLY A 42 -5.96 -12.93 9.45
N ASP A 43 -6.13 -14.23 9.65
CA ASP A 43 -5.82 -14.90 10.91
C ASP A 43 -4.29 -15.03 11.12
N GLU A 44 -3.88 -15.60 12.24
CA GLU A 44 -2.46 -15.77 12.57
C GLU A 44 -1.73 -16.59 11.50
N GLN A 45 -2.35 -17.66 10.99
CA GLN A 45 -1.73 -18.53 9.99
C GLN A 45 -1.54 -17.82 8.66
N GLU A 46 -2.51 -17.01 8.24
CA GLU A 46 -2.40 -16.16 7.05
C GLU A 46 -1.30 -15.11 7.22
N LEU A 47 -1.21 -14.45 8.38
CA LEU A 47 -0.15 -13.48 8.67
C LEU A 47 1.23 -14.14 8.62
N ARG A 48 1.40 -15.33 9.22
CA ARG A 48 2.65 -16.12 9.16
C ARG A 48 3.02 -16.49 7.74
N THR A 49 2.04 -16.86 6.91
CA THR A 49 2.26 -17.16 5.49
C THR A 49 2.73 -15.92 4.72
N LEU A 50 2.16 -14.75 5.02
CA LEU A 50 2.50 -13.51 4.34
C LEU A 50 3.91 -13.00 4.66
N VAL A 51 4.33 -13.09 5.92
CA VAL A 51 5.62 -12.51 6.37
C VAL A 51 6.70 -13.55 6.64
N THR A 52 6.40 -14.83 6.63
CA THR A 52 7.15 -15.99 7.09
C THR A 52 7.16 -16.14 8.63
N ASP A 53 7.28 -17.37 9.11
CA ASP A 53 7.37 -17.66 10.55
C ASP A 53 8.57 -16.99 11.22
N GLY A 54 9.71 -16.94 10.51
CA GLY A 54 10.93 -16.32 11.02
C GLY A 54 10.74 -14.83 11.33
N VAL A 55 10.07 -14.11 10.46
CA VAL A 55 9.77 -12.67 10.65
C VAL A 55 8.66 -12.48 11.69
N TYR A 56 7.58 -13.29 11.60
CA TYR A 56 6.45 -13.18 12.53
C TYR A 56 6.85 -13.32 14.00
N ASN A 57 7.83 -14.18 14.28
CA ASN A 57 8.32 -14.40 15.65
C ASN A 57 9.34 -13.36 16.14
N ARG A 58 9.82 -12.47 15.27
CA ARG A 58 10.86 -11.46 15.58
C ARG A 58 10.33 -10.05 15.71
N VAL A 59 9.28 -9.71 14.99
CA VAL A 59 8.74 -8.35 14.95
C VAL A 59 7.23 -8.36 15.12
N ARG A 60 6.66 -7.22 15.51
CA ARG A 60 5.21 -7.09 15.63
C ARG A 60 4.56 -7.13 14.26
N VAL A 61 3.55 -8.00 14.09
CA VAL A 61 2.71 -8.07 12.88
C VAL A 61 1.26 -7.85 13.26
N LYS A 62 0.56 -6.95 12.57
CA LYS A 62 -0.85 -6.68 12.81
C LYS A 62 -1.61 -6.43 11.50
N ASN A 63 -2.90 -6.73 11.52
CA ASN A 63 -3.82 -6.26 10.49
C ASN A 63 -4.13 -4.77 10.68
N HIS A 64 -4.28 -4.04 9.59
CA HIS A 64 -4.96 -2.75 9.61
C HIS A 64 -6.46 -2.96 9.81
N ASP A 65 -7.09 -2.06 10.57
CA ASP A 65 -8.54 -1.98 10.74
C ASP A 65 -9.02 -0.58 10.31
N CYS A 66 -9.75 -0.50 9.21
CA CYS A 66 -10.27 0.77 8.70
C CYS A 66 -11.38 1.39 9.57
N GLU A 67 -11.91 0.64 10.55
CA GLU A 67 -12.91 1.08 11.54
C GLU A 67 -12.27 1.44 12.89
N ALA A 68 -10.95 1.36 13.01
CA ALA A 68 -10.27 1.65 14.27
C ALA A 68 -10.58 3.08 14.73
N LYS A 69 -10.80 3.26 16.03
CA LYS A 69 -11.17 4.56 16.62
C LYS A 69 -9.98 5.49 16.82
N ASP A 70 -8.77 4.97 16.71
CA ASP A 70 -7.51 5.65 16.96
C ASP A 70 -6.72 5.96 15.70
N LEU A 71 -7.38 6.00 14.53
CA LEU A 71 -6.76 6.45 13.29
C LEU A 71 -6.22 7.88 13.44
N ALA A 72 -5.11 8.18 12.78
CA ALA A 72 -4.50 9.50 12.79
C ALA A 72 -4.94 10.29 11.55
N TYR A 73 -5.35 11.54 11.75
CA TYR A 73 -5.66 12.47 10.67
C TYR A 73 -4.39 13.16 10.17
N LEU A 74 -4.12 13.07 8.87
CA LEU A 74 -2.95 13.68 8.24
C LEU A 74 -3.26 14.99 7.50
N GLY A 75 -4.52 15.23 7.15
CA GLY A 75 -4.94 16.38 6.35
C GLY A 75 -6.01 16.00 5.33
N THR A 76 -6.28 16.92 4.42
CA THR A 76 -7.25 16.73 3.33
C THR A 76 -6.53 16.90 2.00
N THR A 77 -6.80 16.03 1.04
CA THR A 77 -6.23 16.14 -0.31
C THR A 77 -6.84 17.32 -1.08
N PRO A 78 -6.21 17.81 -2.17
CA PRO A 78 -6.82 18.76 -3.10
C PRO A 78 -8.16 18.28 -3.69
N HIS A 79 -8.41 16.96 -3.73
CA HIS A 79 -9.69 16.35 -4.10
C HIS A 79 -10.70 16.31 -2.94
N GLU A 80 -10.43 17.02 -1.85
CA GLU A 80 -11.29 17.12 -0.65
C GLU A 80 -11.44 15.79 0.13
N THR A 81 -10.59 14.79 -0.10
CA THR A 81 -10.60 13.54 0.65
C THR A 81 -9.93 13.72 2.02
N PRO A 82 -10.65 13.51 3.15
CA PRO A 82 -10.04 13.54 4.48
C PRO A 82 -9.19 12.28 4.67
N VAL A 83 -7.90 12.45 5.00
CA VAL A 83 -6.94 11.35 5.08
C VAL A 83 -6.72 10.92 6.52
N TRP A 84 -7.34 9.82 6.89
CA TRP A 84 -7.15 9.11 8.16
C TRP A 84 -6.39 7.83 7.88
N ILE A 85 -5.30 7.56 8.60
CA ILE A 85 -4.51 6.33 8.42
C ILE A 85 -4.23 5.63 9.76
N ASP A 86 -3.75 4.39 9.68
CA ASP A 86 -3.26 3.64 10.83
C ASP A 86 -2.25 4.47 11.63
N ARG A 87 -2.52 4.65 12.93
CA ARG A 87 -1.70 5.47 13.83
C ARG A 87 -0.24 5.01 13.87
N THR A 88 0.00 3.69 13.84
CA THR A 88 1.38 3.18 13.84
C THR A 88 2.20 3.70 12.67
N ALA A 89 1.58 3.81 11.47
CA ALA A 89 2.25 4.36 10.31
C ALA A 89 2.38 5.89 10.38
N ALA A 90 1.36 6.57 10.92
CA ALA A 90 1.39 8.04 11.05
C ALA A 90 2.47 8.54 12.02
N GLU A 91 2.76 7.75 13.06
CA GLU A 91 3.72 8.09 14.14
C GLU A 91 5.12 7.49 13.89
N ALA A 92 5.30 6.72 12.83
CA ALA A 92 6.60 6.11 12.52
C ALA A 92 7.60 7.13 11.96
N ASP A 93 8.88 7.00 12.35
CA ASP A 93 9.99 7.79 11.79
C ASP A 93 10.24 7.48 10.30
N LEU A 94 9.94 6.25 9.88
CA LEU A 94 10.05 5.77 8.50
C LEU A 94 8.91 4.81 8.19
N VAL A 95 8.24 5.02 7.08
CA VAL A 95 7.23 4.10 6.54
C VAL A 95 7.77 3.42 5.28
N VAL A 96 7.97 2.09 5.34
CA VAL A 96 8.36 1.29 4.18
C VAL A 96 7.14 0.55 3.66
N CYS A 97 6.63 0.95 2.49
CA CYS A 97 5.56 0.24 1.82
C CYS A 97 6.11 -0.87 0.93
N LEU A 98 5.59 -2.08 1.09
CA LEU A 98 5.87 -3.22 0.23
C LEU A 98 4.60 -3.65 -0.49
N GLY A 99 4.63 -3.66 -1.81
CA GLY A 99 3.51 -4.06 -2.65
C GLY A 99 3.97 -4.55 -4.02
N ALA A 100 3.02 -5.01 -4.84
CA ALA A 100 3.30 -5.40 -6.22
C ALA A 100 2.56 -4.49 -7.19
N ALA A 101 3.26 -4.02 -8.21
CA ALA A 101 2.65 -3.34 -9.35
C ALA A 101 1.99 -4.39 -10.25
N THR A 102 0.72 -4.18 -10.54
CA THR A 102 -0.11 -5.00 -11.44
C THR A 102 -1.19 -4.10 -12.03
N HIS A 103 -1.76 -4.43 -13.16
CA HIS A 103 -2.93 -3.71 -13.67
C HIS A 103 -4.10 -3.70 -12.65
N HIS A 104 -4.84 -2.61 -12.63
CA HIS A 104 -5.99 -2.44 -11.73
C HIS A 104 -7.14 -1.69 -12.38
N VAL A 105 -8.33 -2.28 -12.35
CA VAL A 105 -9.53 -1.82 -13.08
C VAL A 105 -10.00 -0.40 -12.77
N MET A 106 -9.66 0.15 -11.61
CA MET A 106 -10.05 1.52 -11.24
C MET A 106 -8.84 2.45 -11.10
N ALA A 107 -7.78 2.01 -10.43
CA ALA A 107 -6.63 2.83 -10.08
C ALA A 107 -5.50 2.84 -11.13
N GLY A 108 -5.73 2.30 -12.33
CA GLY A 108 -4.71 2.07 -13.35
C GLY A 108 -3.79 0.92 -12.98
N PHE A 109 -3.03 1.05 -11.91
CA PHE A 109 -2.13 0.02 -11.39
C PHE A 109 -2.29 -0.18 -9.88
N GLY A 110 -1.93 -1.38 -9.41
CA GLY A 110 -1.75 -1.74 -8.01
C GLY A 110 -0.42 -1.27 -7.44
N GLY A 111 -0.11 -1.69 -6.21
CA GLY A 111 1.14 -1.33 -5.52
C GLY A 111 1.27 0.15 -5.16
N GLY A 112 2.47 0.54 -4.75
CA GLY A 112 2.83 1.92 -4.47
C GLY A 112 1.90 2.60 -3.47
N ARG A 113 1.38 3.78 -3.88
CA ARG A 113 0.45 4.61 -3.09
C ARG A 113 -0.78 3.85 -2.57
N LYS A 114 -1.16 2.72 -3.20
CA LYS A 114 -2.27 1.90 -2.71
C LYS A 114 -2.01 1.23 -1.37
N SER A 115 -0.76 1.13 -0.94
CA SER A 115 -0.44 0.67 0.41
C SER A 115 -0.91 1.67 1.49
N ILE A 116 -1.02 2.95 1.13
CA ILE A 116 -1.58 4.00 1.99
C ILE A 116 -3.09 4.08 1.79
N LEU A 117 -3.56 4.45 0.59
CA LEU A 117 -4.97 4.55 0.24
C LEU A 117 -5.32 3.55 -0.88
N PRO A 118 -6.12 2.52 -0.60
CA PRO A 118 -6.93 2.26 0.58
C PRO A 118 -6.20 1.50 1.71
N GLY A 119 -4.99 1.01 1.52
CA GLY A 119 -4.35 -0.06 2.28
C GLY A 119 -4.40 0.07 3.79
N ILE A 120 -3.99 1.21 4.34
CA ILE A 120 -3.98 1.50 5.78
C ILE A 120 -4.84 2.72 6.13
N SER A 121 -5.77 3.09 5.25
CA SER A 121 -6.66 4.23 5.45
C SER A 121 -7.96 3.85 6.14
N GLY A 122 -8.56 4.84 6.81
CA GLY A 122 -9.87 4.72 7.43
C GLY A 122 -10.99 4.57 6.39
N ARG A 123 -12.12 4.00 6.82
CA ARG A 123 -13.28 3.77 5.96
C ARG A 123 -13.76 5.04 5.25
N GLU A 124 -13.83 6.15 5.96
CA GLU A 124 -14.26 7.44 5.40
C GLU A 124 -13.35 7.87 4.24
N THR A 125 -12.03 7.85 4.46
CA THR A 125 -11.02 8.13 3.42
C THR A 125 -11.19 7.24 2.21
N ILE A 126 -11.36 5.93 2.44
CA ILE A 126 -11.50 4.94 1.36
C ILE A 126 -12.77 5.23 0.54
N PHE A 127 -13.90 5.49 1.18
CA PHE A 127 -15.16 5.73 0.49
C PHE A 127 -15.15 7.03 -0.29
N HIS A 128 -14.52 8.08 0.24
CA HIS A 128 -14.34 9.35 -0.48
C HIS A 128 -13.56 9.13 -1.78
N ASN A 129 -12.39 8.52 -1.70
CA ASN A 129 -11.57 8.19 -2.87
C ASN A 129 -12.31 7.28 -3.86
N HIS A 130 -12.94 6.20 -3.38
CA HIS A 130 -13.60 5.23 -4.25
C HIS A 130 -14.86 5.80 -4.94
N ALA A 131 -15.48 6.86 -4.41
CA ALA A 131 -16.57 7.57 -5.05
C ALA A 131 -16.16 8.17 -6.41
N PHE A 132 -14.87 8.51 -6.61
CA PHE A 132 -14.37 8.97 -7.92
C PHE A 132 -14.50 7.91 -9.02
N SER A 133 -14.71 6.64 -8.65
CA SER A 133 -14.98 5.58 -9.64
C SER A 133 -16.33 5.69 -10.31
N LEU A 134 -17.21 6.55 -9.83
CA LEU A 134 -18.58 6.69 -10.30
C LEU A 134 -18.80 8.07 -10.96
N ASP A 135 -19.50 8.05 -12.08
CA ASP A 135 -20.17 9.23 -12.66
C ASP A 135 -21.62 9.23 -12.15
N ALA A 136 -21.84 9.92 -11.02
CA ALA A 136 -23.15 9.95 -10.37
C ALA A 136 -24.23 10.62 -11.24
N ALA A 137 -23.86 11.57 -12.10
CA ALA A 137 -24.81 12.27 -12.98
C ALA A 137 -25.35 11.36 -14.08
N GLN A 138 -24.53 10.40 -14.55
CA GLN A 138 -24.90 9.48 -15.62
C GLN A 138 -25.15 8.04 -15.13
N LEU A 139 -25.07 7.79 -13.81
CA LEU A 139 -25.28 6.50 -13.18
C LEU A 139 -24.43 5.37 -13.84
N ARG A 140 -23.16 5.67 -14.11
CA ARG A 140 -22.22 4.73 -14.74
C ARG A 140 -20.83 4.82 -14.09
N SER A 141 -19.93 3.93 -14.48
CA SER A 141 -18.50 4.07 -14.13
C SER A 141 -17.93 5.34 -14.72
N ASN A 142 -17.05 5.99 -13.97
CA ASN A 142 -16.32 7.18 -14.46
C ASN A 142 -15.47 6.79 -15.68
N PRO A 143 -15.62 7.43 -16.83
CA PRO A 143 -14.85 7.09 -18.03
C PRO A 143 -13.36 7.41 -17.94
N ALA A 144 -12.95 8.19 -16.95
CA ALA A 144 -11.54 8.53 -16.69
C ALA A 144 -10.76 7.44 -15.94
N ILE A 145 -11.43 6.36 -15.47
CA ILE A 145 -10.78 5.24 -14.78
C ILE A 145 -10.62 4.03 -15.72
N GLY A 146 -9.61 3.22 -15.46
CA GLY A 146 -9.39 1.97 -16.23
C GLY A 146 -8.05 1.31 -15.93
N ASN A 147 -7.86 0.11 -16.46
CA ASN A 147 -6.56 -0.57 -16.44
C ASN A 147 -5.51 0.28 -17.15
N GLY A 148 -4.35 0.49 -16.51
CA GLY A 148 -3.26 1.27 -17.07
C GLY A 148 -3.50 2.79 -17.13
N VAL A 149 -4.72 3.27 -16.83
CA VAL A 149 -5.06 4.70 -16.91
C VAL A 149 -4.59 5.43 -15.66
N LEU A 150 -3.62 6.33 -15.82
CA LEU A 150 -3.07 7.16 -14.74
C LEU A 150 -3.39 8.64 -14.95
N ALA A 151 -3.00 9.22 -16.07
CA ALA A 151 -3.23 10.63 -16.33
C ALA A 151 -4.72 10.97 -16.40
N GLY A 152 -5.17 11.93 -15.59
CA GLY A 152 -6.57 12.33 -15.51
C GLY A 152 -7.48 11.32 -14.81
N ASN A 153 -6.93 10.29 -14.16
CA ASN A 153 -7.67 9.36 -13.33
C ASN A 153 -7.80 9.94 -11.91
N PRO A 154 -8.94 10.50 -11.52
CA PRO A 154 -9.07 11.22 -10.25
C PRO A 154 -8.87 10.32 -9.04
N LEU A 155 -9.23 9.04 -9.15
CA LEU A 155 -9.04 8.07 -8.08
C LEU A 155 -7.54 7.80 -7.85
N HIS A 156 -6.75 7.70 -8.92
CA HIS A 156 -5.30 7.54 -8.85
C HIS A 156 -4.63 8.80 -8.30
N GLU A 157 -5.00 9.97 -8.81
CA GLU A 157 -4.41 11.25 -8.43
C GLU A 157 -4.62 11.51 -6.93
N ASP A 158 -5.84 11.35 -6.44
CA ASP A 158 -6.17 11.47 -5.01
C ASP A 158 -5.40 10.46 -4.13
N MET A 159 -5.19 9.21 -4.60
CA MET A 159 -4.32 8.24 -3.91
C MET A 159 -2.87 8.71 -3.81
N CYS A 160 -2.34 9.36 -4.84
CA CYS A 160 -0.99 9.93 -4.80
C CYS A 160 -0.89 11.10 -3.82
N GLU A 161 -1.90 11.97 -3.81
CA GLU A 161 -1.99 13.10 -2.88
C GLU A 161 -2.07 12.61 -1.43
N ALA A 162 -2.92 11.62 -1.14
CA ALA A 162 -3.01 11.01 0.18
C ALA A 162 -1.67 10.41 0.63
N ALA A 163 -0.97 9.70 -0.26
CA ALA A 163 0.34 9.14 0.04
C ALA A 163 1.39 10.22 0.30
N SER A 164 1.30 11.38 -0.35
CA SER A 164 2.22 12.51 -0.16
C SER A 164 2.14 13.15 1.23
N LEU A 165 1.04 12.93 1.96
CA LEU A 165 0.88 13.41 3.34
C LEU A 165 1.63 12.55 4.37
N VAL A 166 2.10 11.36 3.97
CA VAL A 166 2.87 10.48 4.86
C VAL A 166 4.34 10.89 4.85
N ASN A 167 4.87 11.24 6.02
CA ASN A 167 6.28 11.61 6.16
C ASN A 167 7.20 10.39 5.93
N ASN A 168 8.39 10.65 5.36
CA ASN A 168 9.45 9.65 5.20
C ASN A 168 8.98 8.34 4.59
N LEU A 169 8.21 8.43 3.49
CA LEU A 169 7.65 7.29 2.79
C LEU A 169 8.64 6.71 1.77
N PHE A 170 9.05 5.48 1.99
CA PHE A 170 9.88 4.68 1.09
C PHE A 170 9.07 3.51 0.52
N MET A 171 9.29 3.16 -0.72
CA MET A 171 8.55 2.05 -1.34
C MET A 171 9.46 0.98 -1.92
N VAL A 172 8.98 -0.26 -1.79
CA VAL A 172 9.51 -1.44 -2.47
C VAL A 172 8.37 -2.05 -3.29
N ASN A 173 8.49 -1.99 -4.61
CA ASN A 173 7.48 -2.46 -5.54
C ASN A 173 8.00 -3.70 -6.27
N LEU A 174 7.24 -4.79 -6.18
CA LEU A 174 7.51 -6.04 -6.86
C LEU A 174 6.78 -6.07 -8.20
N VAL A 175 7.40 -6.66 -9.22
CA VAL A 175 6.76 -6.98 -10.50
C VAL A 175 6.89 -8.47 -10.72
N MET A 176 5.74 -9.13 -10.90
CA MET A 176 5.64 -10.56 -11.12
C MET A 176 5.39 -10.84 -12.60
N ASN A 177 5.98 -11.91 -13.12
CA ASN A 177 5.61 -12.41 -14.45
C ASN A 177 4.34 -13.26 -14.42
N ALA A 178 3.91 -13.74 -15.59
CA ALA A 178 2.71 -14.57 -15.75
C ALA A 178 2.75 -15.89 -14.93
N ASP A 179 3.94 -16.41 -14.62
CA ASP A 179 4.14 -17.62 -13.81
C ASP A 179 4.18 -17.32 -12.29
N MET A 180 3.86 -16.10 -11.88
CA MET A 180 3.96 -15.62 -10.49
C MET A 180 5.39 -15.72 -9.94
N LYS A 181 6.39 -15.55 -10.79
CA LYS A 181 7.80 -15.43 -10.40
C LYS A 181 8.18 -13.97 -10.33
N LEU A 182 8.97 -13.62 -9.33
CA LEU A 182 9.50 -12.27 -9.16
C LEU A 182 10.46 -11.93 -10.31
N SER A 183 10.11 -10.92 -11.11
CA SER A 183 10.90 -10.46 -12.26
C SER A 183 11.71 -9.21 -11.93
N TYR A 184 11.10 -8.23 -11.26
CA TYR A 184 11.78 -6.98 -10.92
C TYR A 184 11.39 -6.52 -9.51
N ILE A 185 12.32 -5.76 -8.90
CA ILE A 185 12.11 -4.99 -7.68
C ILE A 185 12.52 -3.56 -7.96
N PHE A 186 11.62 -2.62 -7.71
CA PHE A 186 11.90 -1.20 -7.78
C PHE A 186 11.71 -0.58 -6.40
N SER A 187 12.75 0.07 -5.88
CA SER A 187 12.70 0.68 -4.55
C SER A 187 13.18 2.14 -4.59
N GLY A 188 12.73 2.92 -3.62
CA GLY A 188 13.10 4.33 -3.49
C GLY A 188 11.93 5.25 -3.17
N HIS A 189 11.97 6.46 -3.73
CA HIS A 189 10.92 7.46 -3.58
C HIS A 189 9.55 6.89 -4.00
N TYR A 190 8.52 7.14 -3.19
CA TYR A 190 7.23 6.47 -3.26
C TYR A 190 6.57 6.54 -4.65
N LEU A 191 6.71 7.65 -5.37
CA LEU A 191 6.09 7.81 -6.69
C LEU A 191 7.00 7.26 -7.79
N THR A 192 8.25 7.74 -7.90
CA THR A 192 9.13 7.41 -9.03
C THR A 192 9.52 5.93 -9.09
N SER A 193 9.70 5.26 -7.93
CA SER A 193 9.98 3.81 -7.92
C SER A 193 8.76 3.00 -8.38
N TRP A 194 7.56 3.46 -8.02
CA TRP A 194 6.31 2.82 -8.42
C TRP A 194 6.02 3.03 -9.92
N GLU A 195 6.24 4.24 -10.46
CA GLU A 195 6.06 4.52 -11.89
C GLU A 195 6.96 3.63 -12.75
N ARG A 196 8.22 3.43 -12.33
CA ARG A 196 9.12 2.47 -12.99
C ARG A 196 8.60 1.04 -12.93
N ALA A 197 8.01 0.64 -11.81
CA ALA A 197 7.39 -0.68 -11.69
C ALA A 197 6.16 -0.81 -12.60
N CYS A 198 5.35 0.24 -12.75
CA CYS A 198 4.22 0.25 -13.70
C CYS A 198 4.69 0.08 -15.15
N THR A 199 5.73 0.82 -15.56
CA THR A 199 6.33 0.65 -16.91
C THR A 199 6.76 -0.80 -17.13
N ALA A 200 7.41 -1.44 -16.16
CA ALA A 200 7.84 -2.84 -16.28
C ALA A 200 6.70 -3.87 -16.24
N VAL A 201 5.47 -3.47 -15.91
CA VAL A 201 4.26 -4.31 -16.02
C VAL A 201 3.74 -4.31 -17.46
N ASP A 202 3.94 -3.21 -18.18
CA ASP A 202 3.49 -3.03 -19.58
C ASP A 202 4.46 -3.64 -20.61
N ASP A 203 5.73 -3.87 -20.22
CA ASP A 203 6.77 -4.49 -21.05
C ASP A 203 6.65 -6.04 -21.06
#